data_6cdc26ee03cb7f752da73cf7c22cb01a
#
_entry.id   6cdc26ee03cb7f752da73cf7c22cb01a
#
_cell.length_a   1.000
_cell.length_b   1.000
_cell.length_c   1.000
_cell.angle_alpha   90.00
_cell.angle_beta   90.00
_cell.angle_gamma   90.00
#
_symmetry.space_group_name_H-M   'P 1'
#
loop_
_entity.id
_entity.type
_entity.pdbx_description
1 polymer ?
#
loop_
_entity_poly.entity_id
_entity_poly.type
_entity_poly.pdbx_seq_one_letter_code
_entity_poly.pdbx_strand_id
1 'polypeptide(L)'
;MNAKERQDFVRAHRTAVFGYARKAHGPSMSCVYYVMDGDDILVSTMLGRAKARAIARNPKVSLCVLDEKWPPTYILVYGDARIEEEGGDKLLIRICELMAEQPMPEAERVRLRKLAQQERRVVVRIKPESTFESPPRHVYTPDDVKGLTHGYGANLPWAAG
;
A
#
# COMPACT_ATOMS: atom_id res chain seq x y z
N MET A 1 -2.84 -15.10 -10.30
CA MET A 1 -1.54 -14.45 -10.72
C MET A 1 -0.36 -15.20 -10.11
N ASN A 2 0.75 -15.32 -10.82
CA ASN A 2 2.02 -15.76 -10.24
C ASN A 2 2.64 -14.64 -9.37
N ALA A 3 3.75 -14.93 -8.65
CA ALA A 3 4.35 -13.96 -7.73
C ALA A 3 4.78 -12.66 -8.44
N LYS A 4 5.38 -12.78 -9.63
CA LYS A 4 5.80 -11.62 -10.42
C LYS A 4 4.61 -10.76 -10.86
N GLU A 5 3.54 -11.37 -11.34
CA GLU A 5 2.33 -10.65 -11.76
C GLU A 5 1.69 -9.90 -10.59
N ARG A 6 1.65 -10.49 -9.38
CA ARG A 6 1.16 -9.80 -8.18
C ARG A 6 2.04 -8.61 -7.80
N GLN A 7 3.36 -8.78 -7.85
CA GLN A 7 4.30 -7.69 -7.58
C GLN A 7 4.19 -6.58 -8.62
N ASP A 8 4.08 -6.93 -9.89
CA ASP A 8 3.92 -5.97 -10.99
C ASP A 8 2.60 -5.19 -10.85
N PHE A 9 1.52 -5.86 -10.43
CA PHE A 9 0.26 -5.20 -10.12
C PHE A 9 0.45 -4.15 -9.01
N VAL A 10 1.08 -4.51 -7.89
CA VAL A 10 1.34 -3.57 -6.79
C VAL A 10 2.26 -2.43 -7.24
N ARG A 11 3.27 -2.70 -8.08
CA ARG A 11 4.16 -1.65 -8.63
C ARG A 11 3.48 -0.71 -9.60
N ALA A 12 2.47 -1.18 -10.32
CA ALA A 12 1.74 -0.36 -11.31
C ALA A 12 0.77 0.63 -10.67
N HIS A 13 0.34 0.36 -9.42
CA HIS A 13 -0.59 1.21 -8.69
C HIS A 13 0.14 2.15 -7.72
N ARG A 14 -0.59 3.15 -7.19
CA ARG A 14 -0.03 4.18 -6.31
C ARG A 14 -0.86 4.41 -5.05
N THR A 15 -2.10 3.93 -5.04
CA THR A 15 -3.03 4.09 -3.92
C THR A 15 -3.43 2.76 -3.33
N ALA A 16 -3.64 2.74 -2.03
CA ALA A 16 -4.12 1.57 -1.32
C ALA A 16 -4.95 1.98 -0.11
N VAL A 17 -5.79 1.07 0.36
CA VAL A 17 -6.37 1.15 1.69
C VAL A 17 -5.39 0.48 2.65
N PHE A 18 -4.82 1.26 3.56
CA PHE A 18 -3.87 0.81 4.57
C PHE A 18 -4.60 0.45 5.86
N GLY A 19 -4.42 -0.79 6.32
CA GLY A 19 -5.01 -1.34 7.53
C GLY A 19 -3.99 -1.62 8.63
N TYR A 20 -4.35 -1.33 9.89
CA TYR A 20 -3.54 -1.62 11.06
C TYR A 20 -4.41 -1.93 12.29
N ALA A 21 -3.89 -2.71 13.22
CA ALA A 21 -4.61 -3.07 14.44
C ALA A 21 -4.68 -1.90 15.43
N ARG A 22 -5.84 -1.73 16.10
CA ARG A 22 -6.02 -0.82 17.22
C ARG A 22 -6.03 -1.60 18.53
N LYS A 23 -5.81 -0.91 19.68
CA LYS A 23 -5.86 -1.54 21.02
C LYS A 23 -7.23 -2.06 21.37
N ALA A 24 -8.23 -1.24 21.12
CA ALA A 24 -9.65 -1.52 21.34
C ALA A 24 -10.39 -1.11 20.08
N HIS A 25 -11.47 -1.73 19.76
CA HIS A 25 -12.22 -1.55 18.52
C HIS A 25 -11.64 -2.32 17.33
N GLY A 26 -12.35 -2.31 16.20
CA GLY A 26 -11.90 -2.93 14.97
C GLY A 26 -10.65 -2.29 14.37
N PRO A 27 -10.04 -2.92 13.35
CA PRO A 27 -8.88 -2.37 12.69
C PRO A 27 -9.17 -0.96 12.11
N SER A 28 -8.16 -0.12 12.09
CA SER A 28 -8.27 1.18 11.42
C SER A 28 -7.83 1.05 9.98
N MET A 29 -8.53 1.74 9.09
CA MET A 29 -8.22 1.78 7.66
C MET A 29 -8.15 3.23 7.19
N SER A 30 -7.29 3.51 6.24
CA SER A 30 -7.18 4.84 5.60
C SER A 30 -6.61 4.72 4.20
N CYS A 31 -7.08 5.56 3.28
CA CYS A 31 -6.44 5.68 1.97
C CYS A 31 -5.05 6.27 2.13
N VAL A 32 -4.09 5.70 1.42
CA VAL A 32 -2.71 6.17 1.38
C VAL A 32 -2.22 6.19 -0.06
N TYR A 33 -1.29 7.09 -0.33
CA TYR A 33 -0.43 6.99 -1.50
C TYR A 33 0.86 6.29 -1.09
N TYR A 34 1.36 5.37 -1.90
CA TYR A 34 2.58 4.63 -1.62
C TYR A 34 3.54 4.64 -2.79
N VAL A 35 4.79 4.35 -2.50
CA VAL A 35 5.83 4.15 -3.51
C VAL A 35 6.59 2.87 -3.20
N MET A 36 7.15 2.26 -4.24
CA MET A 36 8.02 1.10 -4.09
C MET A 36 9.49 1.54 -3.92
N ASP A 37 10.20 0.83 -3.07
CA ASP A 37 11.65 0.93 -2.89
C ASP A 37 12.22 -0.50 -2.90
N GLY A 38 12.65 -0.96 -4.07
CA GLY A 38 12.88 -2.39 -4.30
C GLY A 38 11.59 -3.18 -4.12
N ASP A 39 11.58 -4.10 -3.18
CA ASP A 39 10.41 -4.89 -2.79
C ASP A 39 9.64 -4.28 -1.62
N ASP A 40 10.19 -3.28 -0.94
CA ASP A 40 9.51 -2.60 0.17
C ASP A 40 8.49 -1.59 -0.33
N ILE A 41 7.42 -1.41 0.44
CA ILE A 41 6.38 -0.41 0.21
C ILE A 41 6.56 0.72 1.20
N LEU A 42 6.63 1.96 0.70
CA LEU A 42 6.83 3.15 1.52
C LEU A 42 5.56 3.99 1.57
N VAL A 43 5.13 4.34 2.77
CA VAL A 43 3.98 5.23 3.04
C VAL A 43 4.43 6.38 3.92
N SER A 44 4.02 7.61 3.58
CA SER A 44 4.28 8.79 4.40
C SER A 44 3.21 8.96 5.48
N THR A 45 3.63 9.23 6.71
CA THR A 45 2.73 9.61 7.81
C THR A 45 3.42 10.62 8.74
N MET A 46 2.67 11.19 9.66
CA MET A 46 3.21 12.04 10.73
C MET A 46 3.48 11.18 11.97
N LEU A 47 4.60 11.39 12.64
CA LEU A 47 5.01 10.62 13.82
C LEU A 47 3.95 10.65 14.95
N GLY A 48 3.27 11.77 15.12
CA GLY A 48 2.23 11.94 16.12
C GLY A 48 0.89 11.26 15.83
N ARG A 49 0.69 10.69 14.63
CA ARG A 49 -0.59 10.06 14.27
C ARG A 49 -0.77 8.67 14.89
N ALA A 50 -2.04 8.28 15.03
CA ALA A 50 -2.42 6.97 15.57
C ALA A 50 -1.80 5.80 14.81
N LYS A 51 -1.63 5.93 13.50
CA LYS A 51 -0.98 4.95 12.62
C LYS A 51 0.45 4.66 13.10
N ALA A 52 1.29 5.70 13.28
CA ALA A 52 2.67 5.52 13.72
C ALA A 52 2.75 4.83 15.10
N ARG A 53 1.92 5.27 16.06
CA ARG A 53 1.85 4.64 17.38
C ARG A 53 1.35 3.20 17.33
N ALA A 54 0.44 2.89 16.44
CA ALA A 54 -0.09 1.54 16.28
C ALA A 54 0.98 0.59 15.72
N ILE A 55 1.71 1.01 14.70
CA ILE A 55 2.82 0.24 14.10
C ILE A 55 3.92 -0.03 15.11
N ALA A 56 4.27 0.95 15.95
CA ALA A 56 5.26 0.76 17.01
C ALA A 56 4.88 -0.33 18.02
N ARG A 57 3.57 -0.57 18.24
CA ARG A 57 3.07 -1.62 19.12
C ARG A 57 2.90 -2.97 18.42
N ASN A 58 2.44 -2.94 17.19
CA ASN A 58 2.18 -4.13 16.38
C ASN A 58 2.56 -3.80 14.93
N PRO A 59 3.67 -4.37 14.44
CA PRO A 59 4.15 -4.08 13.10
C PRO A 59 3.28 -4.69 11.99
N LYS A 60 2.39 -5.63 12.31
CA LYS A 60 1.55 -6.29 11.31
C LYS A 60 0.56 -5.33 10.68
N VAL A 61 0.65 -5.19 9.36
CA VAL A 61 -0.18 -4.29 8.56
C VAL A 61 -0.70 -4.99 7.31
N SER A 62 -1.71 -4.38 6.71
CA SER A 62 -2.23 -4.81 5.42
C SER A 62 -2.47 -3.62 4.49
N LEU A 63 -2.29 -3.83 3.20
CA LEU A 63 -2.68 -2.90 2.16
C LEU A 63 -3.61 -3.60 1.18
N CYS A 64 -4.74 -2.97 0.87
CA CYS A 64 -5.58 -3.38 -0.24
C CYS A 64 -5.29 -2.46 -1.41
N VAL A 65 -4.63 -3.01 -2.42
CA VAL A 65 -4.36 -2.34 -3.70
C VAL A 65 -5.48 -2.73 -4.65
N LEU A 66 -6.20 -1.75 -5.16
CA LEU A 66 -7.40 -1.95 -5.98
C LEU A 66 -7.20 -1.36 -7.37
N ASP A 67 -7.55 -2.11 -8.41
CA ASP A 67 -7.80 -1.62 -9.76
C ASP A 67 -9.32 -1.55 -9.97
N GLU A 68 -9.83 -0.33 -10.17
CA GLU A 68 -11.26 -0.09 -10.38
C GLU A 68 -11.71 -0.37 -11.82
N LYS A 69 -10.77 -0.66 -12.74
CA LYS A 69 -11.12 -1.05 -14.09
C LYS A 69 -11.90 -2.35 -14.08
N TRP A 70 -12.91 -2.40 -14.88
CA TRP A 70 -13.75 -3.60 -14.99
C TRP A 70 -13.02 -4.73 -15.72
N PRO A 71 -13.01 -5.96 -15.21
CA PRO A 71 -13.52 -6.39 -13.90
C PRO A 71 -12.64 -5.91 -12.75
N PRO A 72 -13.22 -5.41 -11.65
CA PRO A 72 -12.43 -4.90 -10.53
C PRO A 72 -11.54 -6.02 -9.96
N THR A 73 -10.27 -5.70 -9.81
CA THR A 73 -9.25 -6.61 -9.30
C THR A 73 -8.57 -5.98 -8.11
N TYR A 74 -8.24 -6.76 -7.09
CA TYR A 74 -7.48 -6.26 -5.96
C TYR A 74 -6.48 -7.30 -5.47
N ILE A 75 -5.45 -6.80 -4.82
CA ILE A 75 -4.48 -7.61 -4.09
C ILE A 75 -4.37 -7.06 -2.68
N LEU A 76 -4.54 -7.93 -1.69
CA LEU A 76 -4.14 -7.62 -0.32
C LEU A 76 -2.68 -7.97 -0.15
N VAL A 77 -1.90 -7.04 0.39
CA VAL A 77 -0.51 -7.26 0.78
C VAL A 77 -0.46 -7.28 2.30
N TYR A 78 0.07 -8.32 2.87
CA TYR A 78 0.36 -8.42 4.32
C TYR A 78 1.86 -8.29 4.53
N GLY A 79 2.26 -7.60 5.59
CA GLY A 79 3.68 -7.41 5.87
C GLY A 79 3.94 -6.79 7.23
N ASP A 80 5.23 -6.67 7.53
CA ASP A 80 5.72 -6.01 8.72
C ASP A 80 6.16 -4.58 8.40
N ALA A 81 5.63 -3.64 9.18
CA ALA A 81 5.94 -2.23 9.04
C ALA A 81 6.89 -1.75 10.15
N ARG A 82 7.82 -0.87 9.78
CA ARG A 82 8.63 -0.11 10.73
C ARG A 82 8.57 1.38 10.43
N ILE A 83 8.78 2.18 11.46
CA ILE A 83 8.89 3.63 11.34
C ILE A 83 10.35 4.00 11.16
N GLU A 84 10.64 4.75 10.11
CA GLU A 84 11.93 5.41 9.88
C GLU A 84 11.73 6.91 10.06
N GLU A 85 12.37 7.51 11.06
CA GLU A 85 12.21 8.94 11.36
C GLU A 85 12.91 9.83 10.34
N GLU A 86 13.92 9.29 9.66
CA GLU A 86 14.63 9.98 8.58
C GLU A 86 13.98 9.71 7.21
N GLY A 87 14.18 10.63 6.27
CA GLY A 87 13.73 10.48 4.89
C GLY A 87 12.27 10.83 4.62
N GLY A 88 11.52 11.26 5.64
CA GLY A 88 10.11 11.64 5.48
C GLY A 88 9.90 12.81 4.51
N ASP A 89 10.84 13.75 4.44
CA ASP A 89 10.85 14.86 3.49
C ASP A 89 11.10 14.39 2.05
N LYS A 90 12.08 13.51 1.87
CA LYS A 90 12.39 12.93 0.54
C LYS A 90 11.22 12.11 0.01
N LEU A 91 10.59 11.30 0.89
CA LEU A 91 9.40 10.51 0.51
C LEU A 91 8.23 11.41 0.15
N LEU A 92 7.98 12.49 0.90
CA LEU A 92 6.91 13.44 0.60
C LEU A 92 7.11 14.07 -0.78
N ILE A 93 8.32 14.53 -1.09
CA ILE A 93 8.65 15.10 -2.41
C ILE A 93 8.42 14.07 -3.50
N ARG A 94 8.93 12.85 -3.34
CA ARG A 94 8.75 11.77 -4.32
C ARG A 94 7.28 11.45 -4.58
N ILE A 95 6.45 11.39 -3.54
CA ILE A 95 5.01 11.19 -3.68
C ILE A 95 4.39 12.33 -4.48
N CYS A 96 4.71 13.58 -4.16
CA CYS A 96 4.18 14.74 -4.87
C CYS A 96 4.60 14.75 -6.35
N GLU A 97 5.84 14.40 -6.66
CA GLU A 97 6.32 14.28 -8.05
C GLU A 97 5.60 13.19 -8.82
N LEU A 98 5.36 12.04 -8.20
CA LEU A 98 4.61 10.94 -8.82
C LEU A 98 3.12 11.29 -9.03
N MET A 99 2.51 12.02 -8.08
CA MET A 99 1.13 12.49 -8.22
C MET A 99 0.98 13.56 -9.31
N ALA A 100 1.99 14.43 -9.45
CA ALA A 100 2.00 15.48 -10.47
C ALA A 100 2.50 14.99 -11.84
N GLU A 101 3.03 13.75 -11.91
CA GLU A 101 3.66 13.15 -13.09
C GLU A 101 4.79 14.01 -13.68
N GLN A 102 5.44 14.81 -12.85
CA GLN A 102 6.53 15.69 -13.25
C GLN A 102 7.45 16.01 -12.06
N PRO A 103 8.74 16.35 -12.33
CA PRO A 103 9.64 16.82 -11.30
C PRO A 103 9.15 18.12 -10.65
N MET A 104 9.36 18.25 -9.33
CA MET A 104 9.05 19.48 -8.60
C MET A 104 10.14 20.52 -8.78
N PRO A 105 9.77 21.82 -9.01
CA PRO A 105 10.71 22.94 -8.95
C PRO A 105 11.40 23.02 -7.58
N GLU A 106 12.66 23.48 -7.54
CA GLU A 106 13.42 23.53 -6.28
C GLU A 106 12.75 24.38 -5.19
N ALA A 107 12.08 25.46 -5.56
CA ALA A 107 11.32 26.27 -4.60
C ALA A 107 10.22 25.47 -3.89
N GLU A 108 9.50 24.61 -4.63
CA GLU A 108 8.49 23.70 -4.07
C GLU A 108 9.12 22.59 -3.22
N ARG A 109 10.25 22.05 -3.63
CA ARG A 109 11.00 21.05 -2.82
C ARG A 109 11.42 21.65 -1.48
N VAL A 110 11.92 22.88 -1.46
CA VAL A 110 12.25 23.58 -0.21
C VAL A 110 11.03 23.76 0.67
N ARG A 111 9.89 24.15 0.10
CA ARG A 111 8.62 24.28 0.83
C ARG A 111 8.17 22.95 1.43
N LEU A 112 8.22 21.86 0.65
CA LEU A 112 7.84 20.52 1.11
C LEU A 112 8.78 19.98 2.20
N ARG A 113 10.09 20.26 2.13
CA ARG A 113 11.03 19.91 3.23
C ARG A 113 10.65 20.59 4.54
N LYS A 114 10.36 21.91 4.49
CA LYS A 114 9.89 22.65 5.68
C LYS A 114 8.58 22.09 6.22
N LEU A 115 7.63 21.80 5.34
CA LEU A 115 6.36 21.18 5.74
C LEU A 115 6.58 19.82 6.39
N ALA A 116 7.42 18.97 5.82
CA ALA A 116 7.74 17.66 6.35
C ALA A 116 8.35 17.73 7.76
N GLN A 117 9.23 18.71 8.00
CA GLN A 117 9.80 18.98 9.32
C GLN A 117 8.76 19.45 10.33
N GLN A 118 7.93 20.43 9.95
CA GLN A 118 6.84 20.95 10.81
C GLN A 118 5.85 19.87 11.20
N GLU A 119 5.47 19.00 10.27
CA GLU A 119 4.54 17.90 10.48
C GLU A 119 5.20 16.66 11.11
N ARG A 120 6.52 16.68 11.31
CA ARG A 120 7.29 15.52 11.74
C ARG A 120 6.98 14.29 10.90
N ARG A 121 7.10 14.44 9.59
CA ARG A 121 6.82 13.34 8.66
C ARG A 121 7.91 12.27 8.75
N VAL A 122 7.44 11.03 8.73
CA VAL A 122 8.26 9.82 8.81
C VAL A 122 7.89 8.87 7.69
N VAL A 123 8.77 7.93 7.42
CA VAL A 123 8.53 6.83 6.50
C VAL A 123 7.97 5.63 7.26
N VAL A 124 6.86 5.11 6.80
CA VAL A 124 6.41 3.76 7.15
C VAL A 124 6.96 2.84 6.08
N ARG A 125 7.99 2.08 6.40
CA ARG A 125 8.55 1.06 5.51
C ARG A 125 7.89 -0.28 5.82
N ILE A 126 7.30 -0.88 4.81
CA ILE A 126 6.58 -2.15 4.90
C ILE A 126 7.35 -3.18 4.09
N LYS A 127 7.75 -4.25 4.74
CA LYS A 127 8.31 -5.43 4.10
C LYS A 127 7.17 -6.41 3.82
N PRO A 128 6.79 -6.63 2.55
CA PRO A 128 5.75 -7.59 2.22
C PRO A 128 6.17 -9.02 2.57
N GLU A 129 5.27 -9.78 3.15
CA GLU A 129 5.46 -11.20 3.49
C GLU A 129 4.61 -12.10 2.60
N SER A 130 3.34 -11.72 2.43
CA SER A 130 2.40 -12.50 1.64
C SER A 130 1.35 -11.59 0.99
N THR A 131 0.66 -12.16 0.03
CA THR A 131 -0.46 -11.54 -0.66
C THR A 131 -1.67 -12.44 -0.61
N PHE A 132 -2.85 -11.84 -0.59
CA PHE A 132 -4.10 -12.52 -0.84
C PHE A 132 -4.72 -11.95 -2.11
N GLU A 133 -5.14 -12.81 -3.02
CA GLU A 133 -5.90 -12.43 -4.20
C GLU A 133 -7.21 -13.22 -4.24
N SER A 134 -8.25 -12.57 -4.74
CA SER A 134 -9.49 -13.23 -5.10
C SER A 134 -9.65 -13.11 -6.61
N PRO A 135 -9.86 -14.21 -7.32
CA PRO A 135 -10.14 -14.15 -8.75
C PRO A 135 -11.34 -13.25 -9.02
N PRO A 136 -11.30 -12.44 -10.10
CA PRO A 136 -12.47 -11.66 -10.49
C PRO A 136 -13.67 -12.59 -10.69
N ARG A 137 -14.80 -12.24 -10.11
CA ARG A 137 -16.04 -12.98 -10.32
C ARG A 137 -16.83 -12.30 -11.42
N HIS A 138 -16.95 -12.99 -12.54
CA HIS A 138 -17.84 -12.59 -13.62
C HIS A 138 -18.99 -13.58 -13.69
N VAL A 139 -20.17 -13.12 -13.41
CA VAL A 139 -21.39 -13.93 -13.56
C VAL A 139 -22.41 -13.07 -14.28
N TYR A 140 -22.40 -13.13 -15.61
CA TYR A 140 -23.30 -12.30 -16.40
C TYR A 140 -24.26 -13.12 -17.26
N THR A 141 -23.91 -14.38 -17.51
CA THR A 141 -24.73 -15.28 -18.31
C THR A 141 -24.88 -16.62 -17.60
N PRO A 142 -25.96 -17.40 -17.92
CA PRO A 142 -26.11 -18.77 -17.41
C PRO A 142 -24.94 -19.69 -17.74
N ASP A 143 -24.22 -19.42 -18.83
CA ASP A 143 -23.05 -20.21 -19.23
C ASP A 143 -21.82 -19.87 -18.42
N ASP A 144 -21.66 -18.60 -17.99
CA ASP A 144 -20.62 -18.20 -17.04
C ASP A 144 -20.75 -18.92 -15.69
N VAL A 145 -21.99 -19.21 -15.28
CA VAL A 145 -22.25 -19.97 -14.03
C VAL A 145 -21.74 -21.39 -14.11
N LYS A 146 -21.79 -22.02 -15.28
CA LYS A 146 -21.31 -23.40 -15.46
C LYS A 146 -19.77 -23.49 -15.42
N GLY A 147 -19.09 -22.41 -15.81
CA GLY A 147 -17.63 -22.29 -15.78
C GLY A 147 -17.08 -21.78 -14.46
N LEU A 148 -17.94 -21.39 -13.51
CA LEU A 148 -17.53 -20.93 -12.19
C LEU A 148 -16.89 -22.07 -11.39
N THR A 149 -15.62 -22.26 -11.57
CA THR A 149 -14.79 -22.76 -10.50
C THR A 149 -14.82 -21.70 -9.40
N HIS A 150 -15.43 -22.00 -8.28
CA HIS A 150 -15.38 -21.17 -7.08
C HIS A 150 -13.92 -21.09 -6.63
N GLY A 151 -13.17 -20.17 -7.24
CA GLY A 151 -11.83 -19.85 -6.81
C GLY A 151 -11.92 -19.20 -5.44
N TYR A 152 -11.49 -19.92 -4.41
CA TYR A 152 -11.25 -19.31 -3.11
C TYR A 152 -10.00 -18.47 -3.20
N GLY A 153 -10.02 -17.30 -2.59
CA GLY A 153 -8.80 -16.52 -2.43
C GLY A 153 -7.76 -17.30 -1.62
N ALA A 154 -6.51 -17.12 -1.93
CA ALA A 154 -5.41 -17.80 -1.28
C ALA A 154 -4.35 -16.82 -0.78
N ASN A 155 -3.77 -17.11 0.39
CA ASN A 155 -2.55 -16.47 0.85
C ASN A 155 -1.36 -17.09 0.12
N LEU A 156 -0.61 -16.26 -0.57
CA LEU A 156 0.55 -16.65 -1.38
C LEU A 156 1.77 -15.85 -0.91
N PRO A 157 2.98 -16.44 -0.88
CA PRO A 157 4.17 -15.70 -0.52
C PRO A 157 4.41 -14.52 -1.47
N TRP A 158 4.99 -13.44 -0.97
CA TRP A 158 5.34 -12.27 -1.79
C TRP A 158 6.32 -12.62 -2.90
N ALA A 159 7.40 -13.31 -2.58
CA ALA A 159 8.38 -13.79 -3.54
C ALA A 159 8.13 -15.25 -3.91
N ALA A 160 8.50 -15.63 -5.12
CA ALA A 160 8.62 -17.05 -5.46
C ALA A 160 9.73 -17.65 -4.60
N GLY A 161 9.46 -18.77 -3.93
CA GLY A 161 10.45 -19.54 -3.22
C GLY A 161 11.43 -20.19 -4.17
#